data_34baaf4c2827dfc62dfa663881c6eeb8
#
_entry.id   34baaf4c2827dfc62dfa663881c6eeb8
#
_cell.length_a   1.000
_cell.length_b   1.000
_cell.length_c   1.000
_cell.angle_alpha   90.00
_cell.angle_beta   90.00
_cell.angle_gamma   90.00
#
_symmetry.space_group_name_H-M   'P 1'
#
loop_
_entity.id
_entity.type
_entity.pdbx_description
1 polymer ?
#
loop_
_entity_poly.entity_id
_entity_poly.type
_entity_poly.pdbx_seq_one_letter_code
_entity_poly.pdbx_strand_id
1 'polypeptide(L)'
;MTPAALASDVSAVSCRSVSKVWAGGTPRAVVALAEVDLEVAPGEFVVLLGPSGCGKSTLLHMMAGLQVATAGDLESHGDPIKGPGPDRCLIFQESSLYPWLSVADNVSFGLRLQGVGKKERRDIAGALLRKVGLGDAMDKRPQELSGGMRQRAAIARALAMQPRVLLMDEPFAALDVQTRSKLQDYLLQAYTDSGASVVFVTHHIEEAVGLADRIVVFTASPGRIKSIVPVDLPRPRDLRGPAFNAVRDELIELLRDEVDRAFLEQERG
;
A
#
# COMPACT_ATOMS: atom_id res chain seq x y z
N MET A 1 13.20 29.36 -9.08
CA MET A 1 14.22 28.84 -8.18
C MET A 1 13.69 27.50 -7.66
N THR A 2 14.20 26.42 -8.20
CA THR A 2 13.86 25.05 -7.83
C THR A 2 14.55 24.76 -6.48
N PRO A 3 13.85 24.28 -5.43
CA PRO A 3 14.53 23.82 -4.24
C PRO A 3 15.27 22.53 -4.59
N ALA A 4 16.60 22.59 -4.54
CA ALA A 4 17.44 21.41 -4.58
C ALA A 4 17.10 20.56 -3.35
N ALA A 5 16.39 19.46 -3.57
CA ALA A 5 16.23 18.41 -2.58
C ALA A 5 17.62 17.92 -2.20
N LEU A 6 18.03 18.12 -0.96
CA LEU A 6 19.07 17.32 -0.32
C LEU A 6 18.53 15.89 -0.31
N ALA A 7 18.94 15.08 -1.27
CA ALA A 7 18.71 13.65 -1.26
C ALA A 7 19.34 13.13 0.05
N SER A 8 18.54 12.73 1.00
CA SER A 8 18.99 11.93 2.14
C SER A 8 19.45 10.60 1.56
N ASP A 9 20.70 10.20 1.76
CA ASP A 9 21.27 8.91 1.31
C ASP A 9 20.54 7.68 1.93
N VAL A 10 19.47 7.90 2.69
CA VAL A 10 18.75 6.85 3.44
C VAL A 10 17.38 6.61 2.82
N SER A 11 17.16 5.41 2.33
CA SER A 11 15.86 4.95 1.79
C SER A 11 14.75 5.01 2.85
N ALA A 12 13.51 5.31 2.45
CA ALA A 12 12.35 5.23 3.33
C ALA A 12 12.07 3.79 3.76
N VAL A 13 12.22 2.85 2.84
CA VAL A 13 12.21 1.40 3.11
C VAL A 13 13.29 0.75 2.26
N SER A 14 14.08 -0.15 2.85
CA SER A 14 15.07 -0.97 2.16
C SER A 14 14.83 -2.44 2.45
N CYS A 15 14.84 -3.25 1.39
CA CYS A 15 14.80 -4.71 1.44
C CYS A 15 16.06 -5.22 0.74
N ARG A 16 16.89 -6.02 1.44
CA ARG A 16 18.14 -6.58 0.89
C ARG A 16 18.08 -8.09 0.96
N SER A 17 18.06 -8.74 -0.20
CA SER A 17 17.99 -10.20 -0.38
C SER A 17 16.88 -10.86 0.45
N VAL A 18 15.74 -10.17 0.56
CA VAL A 18 14.63 -10.60 1.42
C VAL A 18 13.96 -11.85 0.86
N SER A 19 13.88 -12.88 1.69
CA SER A 19 13.22 -14.15 1.35
C SER A 19 12.23 -14.56 2.43
N LYS A 20 11.15 -15.23 2.01
CA LYS A 20 10.15 -15.80 2.94
C LYS A 20 9.77 -17.21 2.55
N VAL A 21 9.99 -18.12 3.50
CA VAL A 21 9.55 -19.51 3.41
C VAL A 21 8.55 -19.79 4.52
N TRP A 22 7.34 -20.22 4.14
CA TRP A 22 6.32 -20.67 5.08
C TRP A 22 6.53 -22.15 5.39
N ALA A 23 6.27 -22.56 6.62
CA ALA A 23 6.45 -23.94 7.09
C ALA A 23 7.84 -24.53 6.77
N GLY A 24 8.89 -23.68 6.79
CA GLY A 24 10.27 -24.08 6.55
C GLY A 24 10.69 -25.26 7.44
N GLY A 25 11.51 -26.16 6.88
CA GLY A 25 11.93 -27.38 7.58
C GLY A 25 10.88 -28.51 7.59
N THR A 26 9.75 -28.35 6.91
CA THR A 26 8.71 -29.38 6.77
C THR A 26 8.50 -29.76 5.30
N PRO A 27 7.88 -30.94 5.01
CA PRO A 27 7.49 -31.28 3.63
C PRO A 27 6.46 -30.34 2.98
N ARG A 28 5.87 -29.43 3.78
CA ARG A 28 4.90 -28.41 3.31
C ARG A 28 5.53 -27.03 3.15
N ALA A 29 6.86 -26.96 3.08
CA ALA A 29 7.55 -25.68 2.89
C ALA A 29 7.15 -25.01 1.56
N VAL A 30 6.72 -23.75 1.64
CA VAL A 30 6.35 -22.93 0.47
C VAL A 30 7.23 -21.69 0.46
N VAL A 31 8.00 -21.51 -0.61
CA VAL A 31 8.76 -20.29 -0.85
C VAL A 31 7.81 -19.23 -1.39
N ALA A 32 7.46 -18.26 -0.56
CA ALA A 32 6.58 -17.17 -0.96
C ALA A 32 7.35 -16.05 -1.68
N LEU A 33 8.55 -15.74 -1.21
CA LEU A 33 9.44 -14.73 -1.77
C LEU A 33 10.87 -15.25 -1.81
N ALA A 34 11.59 -14.93 -2.87
CA ALA A 34 12.97 -15.36 -3.06
C ALA A 34 13.85 -14.18 -3.51
N GLU A 35 14.78 -13.78 -2.62
CA GLU A 35 15.83 -12.79 -2.88
C GLU A 35 15.28 -11.48 -3.49
N VAL A 36 14.42 -10.78 -2.75
CA VAL A 36 13.86 -9.50 -3.16
C VAL A 36 14.78 -8.38 -2.68
N ASP A 37 15.31 -7.60 -3.63
CA ASP A 37 16.06 -6.39 -3.40
C ASP A 37 15.22 -5.19 -3.86
N LEU A 38 14.81 -4.32 -2.93
CA LEU A 38 13.97 -3.17 -3.22
C LEU A 38 14.33 -2.02 -2.29
N GLU A 39 14.55 -0.85 -2.89
CA GLU A 39 14.68 0.40 -2.15
C GLU A 39 13.53 1.33 -2.54
N VAL A 40 12.92 1.96 -1.56
CA VAL A 40 11.89 3.00 -1.72
C VAL A 40 12.49 4.31 -1.26
N ALA A 41 12.56 5.29 -2.15
CA ALA A 41 13.09 6.60 -1.82
C ALA A 41 12.13 7.40 -0.91
N PRO A 42 12.63 8.35 -0.10
CA PRO A 42 11.76 9.26 0.63
C PRO A 42 10.82 10.03 -0.29
N GLY A 43 9.53 10.01 0.04
CA GLY A 43 8.49 10.66 -0.76
C GLY A 43 8.19 9.96 -2.10
N GLU A 44 8.59 8.72 -2.32
CA GLU A 44 8.30 7.95 -3.53
C GLU A 44 7.00 7.15 -3.39
N PHE A 45 6.22 7.09 -4.48
CA PHE A 45 5.05 6.20 -4.59
C PHE A 45 5.42 4.96 -5.41
N VAL A 46 5.71 3.85 -4.76
CA VAL A 46 6.03 2.56 -5.39
C VAL A 46 4.81 1.67 -5.41
N VAL A 47 4.52 1.09 -6.56
CA VAL A 47 3.45 0.08 -6.70
C VAL A 47 4.07 -1.30 -6.91
N LEU A 48 3.66 -2.28 -6.12
CA LEU A 48 3.96 -3.70 -6.30
C LEU A 48 2.84 -4.33 -7.12
N LEU A 49 3.14 -4.74 -8.35
CA LEU A 49 2.20 -5.29 -9.32
C LEU A 49 2.56 -6.74 -9.65
N GLY A 50 1.56 -7.62 -9.76
CA GLY A 50 1.79 -9.02 -10.13
C GLY A 50 0.57 -9.89 -9.83
N PRO A 51 0.59 -11.18 -10.24
CA PRO A 51 -0.54 -12.09 -10.04
C PRO A 51 -0.84 -12.34 -8.55
N SER A 52 -2.04 -12.83 -8.27
CA SER A 52 -2.44 -13.21 -6.93
C SER A 52 -1.56 -14.34 -6.39
N GLY A 53 -1.24 -14.32 -5.10
CA GLY A 53 -0.42 -15.36 -4.45
C GLY A 53 1.10 -15.23 -4.66
N CYS A 54 1.60 -14.27 -5.44
CA CYS A 54 3.04 -14.11 -5.71
C CYS A 54 3.85 -13.47 -4.56
N GLY A 55 3.25 -13.24 -3.38
CA GLY A 55 3.99 -12.78 -2.19
C GLY A 55 4.01 -11.28 -1.94
N LYS A 56 3.35 -10.41 -2.73
CA LYS A 56 3.31 -8.94 -2.54
C LYS A 56 2.84 -8.53 -1.15
N SER A 57 1.70 -9.06 -0.71
CA SER A 57 1.16 -8.81 0.64
C SER A 57 2.10 -9.33 1.73
N THR A 58 2.79 -10.46 1.49
CA THR A 58 3.82 -10.98 2.40
C THR A 58 4.98 -9.99 2.56
N LEU A 59 5.50 -9.44 1.46
CA LEU A 59 6.53 -8.40 1.49
C LEU A 59 6.04 -7.15 2.23
N LEU A 60 4.84 -6.70 1.91
CA LEU A 60 4.23 -5.54 2.55
C LEU A 60 4.08 -5.72 4.06
N HIS A 61 3.65 -6.92 4.52
CA HIS A 61 3.54 -7.25 5.93
C HIS A 61 4.91 -7.33 6.64
N MET A 62 5.96 -7.74 5.93
CA MET A 62 7.32 -7.68 6.47
C MET A 62 7.80 -6.24 6.60
N MET A 63 7.54 -5.37 5.60
CA MET A 63 7.81 -3.93 5.70
C MET A 63 7.05 -3.27 6.86
N ALA A 64 5.83 -3.73 7.15
CA ALA A 64 5.06 -3.27 8.31
C ALA A 64 5.59 -3.78 9.67
N GLY A 65 6.50 -4.76 9.65
CA GLY A 65 7.00 -5.42 10.86
C GLY A 65 6.03 -6.43 11.46
N LEU A 66 4.99 -6.85 10.72
CA LEU A 66 4.02 -7.85 11.17
C LEU A 66 4.50 -9.28 10.92
N GLN A 67 5.47 -9.45 10.05
CA GLN A 67 6.08 -10.73 9.71
C GLN A 67 7.58 -10.57 9.65
N VAL A 68 8.29 -11.64 10.01
CA VAL A 68 9.76 -11.70 9.96
C VAL A 68 10.18 -12.39 8.67
N ALA A 69 11.19 -11.86 7.99
CA ALA A 69 11.82 -12.51 6.85
C ALA A 69 12.50 -13.82 7.29
N THR A 70 12.58 -14.80 6.39
CA THR A 70 13.35 -16.03 6.64
C THR A 70 14.85 -15.78 6.40
N ALA A 71 15.18 -14.90 5.47
CA ALA A 71 16.53 -14.42 5.19
C ALA A 71 16.48 -12.99 4.62
N GLY A 72 17.61 -12.30 4.68
CA GLY A 72 17.74 -10.92 4.25
C GLY A 72 17.31 -9.91 5.33
N ASP A 73 17.49 -8.63 5.03
CA ASP A 73 17.29 -7.52 5.96
C ASP A 73 16.25 -6.55 5.45
N LEU A 74 15.42 -6.02 6.37
CA LEU A 74 14.48 -4.94 6.11
C LEU A 74 14.79 -3.76 7.03
N GLU A 75 14.84 -2.56 6.46
CA GLU A 75 15.07 -1.32 7.19
C GLU A 75 14.00 -0.28 6.82
N SER A 76 13.68 0.59 7.78
CA SER A 76 12.89 1.80 7.57
C SER A 76 13.70 3.00 8.00
N HIS A 77 13.98 3.93 7.09
CA HIS A 77 14.82 5.11 7.35
C HIS A 77 16.18 4.78 7.97
N GLY A 78 16.78 3.65 7.56
CA GLY A 78 18.07 3.16 8.05
C GLY A 78 18.00 2.37 9.36
N ASP A 79 16.84 2.27 10.00
CA ASP A 79 16.65 1.48 11.21
C ASP A 79 16.11 0.08 10.86
N PRO A 80 16.66 -1.03 11.42
CA PRO A 80 16.16 -2.37 11.17
C PRO A 80 14.70 -2.54 11.62
N ILE A 81 13.86 -3.14 10.78
CA ILE A 81 12.46 -3.44 11.09
C ILE A 81 12.40 -4.69 11.98
N LYS A 82 12.23 -4.50 13.29
CA LYS A 82 12.11 -5.59 14.28
C LYS A 82 10.67 -5.89 14.69
N GLY A 83 9.72 -5.03 14.28
CA GLY A 83 8.31 -5.13 14.62
C GLY A 83 7.52 -3.94 14.08
N PRO A 84 6.21 -3.85 14.38
CA PRO A 84 5.40 -2.68 14.04
C PRO A 84 5.97 -1.41 14.66
N GLY A 85 5.91 -0.30 13.93
CA GLY A 85 6.43 1.00 14.37
C GLY A 85 5.47 2.15 14.03
N PRO A 86 5.53 3.28 14.77
CA PRO A 86 4.64 4.42 14.56
C PRO A 86 4.98 5.22 13.28
N ASP A 87 6.15 5.00 12.71
CA ASP A 87 6.63 5.60 11.46
C ASP A 87 5.94 5.01 10.22
N ARG A 88 5.38 3.79 10.34
CA ARG A 88 4.73 3.04 9.27
C ARG A 88 3.28 2.74 9.59
N CYS A 89 2.39 2.94 8.62
CA CYS A 89 0.98 2.58 8.76
C CYS A 89 0.56 1.62 7.64
N LEU A 90 -0.09 0.51 8.00
CA LEU A 90 -0.59 -0.47 7.06
C LEU A 90 -2.11 -0.37 6.94
N ILE A 91 -2.58 -0.23 5.69
CA ILE A 91 -3.98 -0.42 5.31
C ILE A 91 -4.10 -1.82 4.74
N PHE A 92 -4.88 -2.66 5.43
CA PHE A 92 -5.16 -4.03 5.00
C PHE A 92 -6.21 -4.07 3.90
N GLN A 93 -6.23 -5.15 3.14
CA GLN A 93 -7.26 -5.46 2.16
C GLN A 93 -8.65 -5.48 2.81
N GLU A 94 -8.77 -6.08 3.98
CA GLU A 94 -9.95 -5.93 4.85
C GLU A 94 -9.80 -4.72 5.77
N SER A 95 -10.84 -3.94 5.93
CA SER A 95 -10.82 -2.63 6.61
C SER A 95 -10.32 -2.64 8.06
N SER A 96 -10.35 -3.79 8.74
CA SER A 96 -9.84 -4.03 10.11
C SER A 96 -10.21 -2.92 11.12
N LEU A 97 -11.43 -2.36 11.01
CA LEU A 97 -11.92 -1.37 11.96
C LEU A 97 -12.30 -2.03 13.30
N TYR A 98 -12.09 -1.32 14.40
CA TYR A 98 -12.50 -1.76 15.74
C TYR A 98 -14.04 -1.77 15.84
N PRO A 99 -14.70 -2.92 15.95
CA PRO A 99 -16.16 -3.01 15.86
C PRO A 99 -16.91 -2.37 17.05
N TRP A 100 -16.22 -2.18 18.18
CA TRP A 100 -16.75 -1.54 19.38
C TRP A 100 -16.59 -0.01 19.41
N LEU A 101 -15.87 0.59 18.45
CA LEU A 101 -15.69 2.03 18.33
C LEU A 101 -16.59 2.60 17.24
N SER A 102 -16.98 3.89 17.39
CA SER A 102 -17.60 4.64 16.30
C SER A 102 -16.59 4.84 15.16
N VAL A 103 -17.07 5.26 14.00
CA VAL A 103 -16.22 5.60 12.84
C VAL A 103 -15.25 6.72 13.20
N ALA A 104 -15.72 7.78 13.87
CA ALA A 104 -14.86 8.88 14.30
C ALA A 104 -13.83 8.43 15.35
N ASP A 105 -14.22 7.54 16.27
CA ASP A 105 -13.28 7.00 17.25
C ASP A 105 -12.26 6.04 16.63
N ASN A 106 -12.65 5.29 15.60
CA ASN A 106 -11.71 4.50 14.80
C ASN A 106 -10.65 5.38 14.15
N VAL A 107 -11.06 6.44 13.44
CA VAL A 107 -10.15 7.36 12.76
C VAL A 107 -9.24 8.09 13.74
N SER A 108 -9.77 8.49 14.89
CA SER A 108 -9.00 9.22 15.90
C SER A 108 -8.27 8.33 16.91
N PHE A 109 -8.31 7.00 16.74
CA PHE A 109 -7.74 6.08 17.74
C PHE A 109 -6.25 6.29 17.95
N GLY A 110 -5.47 6.37 16.88
CA GLY A 110 -4.03 6.60 16.97
C GLY A 110 -3.68 7.95 17.59
N LEU A 111 -4.42 9.01 17.24
CA LEU A 111 -4.25 10.33 17.85
C LEU A 111 -4.50 10.31 19.37
N ARG A 112 -5.44 9.46 19.83
CA ARG A 112 -5.66 9.24 21.26
C ARG A 112 -4.44 8.64 21.95
N LEU A 113 -3.76 7.71 21.29
CA LEU A 113 -2.54 7.09 21.83
C LEU A 113 -1.36 8.08 21.86
N GLN A 114 -1.36 9.06 20.96
CA GLN A 114 -0.40 10.17 20.95
C GLN A 114 -0.73 11.28 21.98
N GLY A 115 -1.81 11.14 22.76
CA GLY A 115 -2.19 12.10 23.77
C GLY A 115 -2.98 13.32 23.27
N VAL A 116 -3.42 13.32 21.98
CA VAL A 116 -4.22 14.43 21.41
C VAL A 116 -5.57 14.55 22.11
N GLY A 117 -5.96 15.77 22.49
CA GLY A 117 -7.18 16.08 23.21
C GLY A 117 -8.46 15.62 22.50
N LYS A 118 -9.50 15.27 23.27
CA LYS A 118 -10.74 14.65 22.71
C LYS A 118 -11.41 15.53 21.65
N LYS A 119 -11.48 16.84 21.86
CA LYS A 119 -12.09 17.77 20.90
C LYS A 119 -11.28 17.82 19.62
N GLU A 120 -9.98 18.08 19.73
CA GLU A 120 -9.07 18.21 18.59
C GLU A 120 -9.04 16.95 17.71
N ARG A 121 -8.86 15.76 18.32
CA ARG A 121 -8.84 14.51 17.55
C ARG A 121 -10.17 14.21 16.87
N ARG A 122 -11.33 14.64 17.45
CA ARG A 122 -12.64 14.51 16.82
C ARG A 122 -12.79 15.47 15.62
N ASP A 123 -12.24 16.68 15.75
CA ASP A 123 -12.23 17.67 14.66
C ASP A 123 -11.38 17.17 13.48
N ILE A 124 -10.18 16.63 13.76
CA ILE A 124 -9.31 16.00 12.75
C ILE A 124 -10.03 14.82 12.06
N ALA A 125 -10.58 13.89 12.86
CA ALA A 125 -11.32 12.75 12.31
C ALA A 125 -12.50 13.19 11.44
N GLY A 126 -13.25 14.20 11.88
CA GLY A 126 -14.38 14.76 11.12
C GLY A 126 -13.96 15.38 9.80
N ALA A 127 -12.84 16.10 9.77
CA ALA A 127 -12.29 16.66 8.54
C ALA A 127 -11.90 15.58 7.54
N LEU A 128 -11.19 14.53 7.99
CA LEU A 128 -10.80 13.40 7.15
C LEU A 128 -12.01 12.59 6.66
N LEU A 129 -12.98 12.31 7.54
CA LEU A 129 -14.21 11.60 7.18
C LEU A 129 -15.03 12.35 6.14
N ARG A 130 -15.13 13.68 6.21
CA ARG A 130 -15.78 14.48 5.16
C ARG A 130 -15.06 14.35 3.83
N LYS A 131 -13.72 14.38 3.82
CA LYS A 131 -12.92 14.23 2.59
C LYS A 131 -13.15 12.87 1.90
N VAL A 132 -13.32 11.79 2.68
CA VAL A 132 -13.64 10.47 2.12
C VAL A 132 -15.15 10.21 1.97
N GLY A 133 -16.00 11.24 2.08
CA GLY A 133 -17.45 11.14 1.90
C GLY A 133 -18.18 10.35 2.99
N LEU A 134 -17.70 10.44 4.24
CA LEU A 134 -18.27 9.76 5.42
C LEU A 134 -18.63 10.75 6.55
N GLY A 135 -18.82 12.04 6.24
CA GLY A 135 -19.16 13.05 7.24
C GLY A 135 -20.40 12.72 8.06
N ASP A 136 -21.44 12.16 7.43
CA ASP A 136 -22.71 11.80 8.07
C ASP A 136 -22.67 10.44 8.79
N ALA A 137 -21.55 9.73 8.70
CA ALA A 137 -21.39 8.40 9.30
C ALA A 137 -20.47 8.40 10.55
N MET A 138 -20.08 9.56 11.06
CA MET A 138 -19.09 9.70 12.14
C MET A 138 -19.44 8.92 13.40
N ASP A 139 -20.72 8.91 13.77
CA ASP A 139 -21.21 8.29 15.02
C ASP A 139 -21.69 6.83 14.82
N LYS A 140 -21.71 6.35 13.56
CA LYS A 140 -22.03 4.95 13.25
C LYS A 140 -20.93 4.00 13.70
N ARG A 141 -21.29 2.73 13.85
CA ARG A 141 -20.34 1.64 14.09
C ARG A 141 -19.97 0.93 12.77
N PRO A 142 -18.84 0.24 12.70
CA PRO A 142 -18.41 -0.46 11.48
C PRO A 142 -19.45 -1.42 10.88
N GLN A 143 -20.25 -2.11 11.72
CA GLN A 143 -21.28 -3.03 11.25
C GLN A 143 -22.46 -2.33 10.56
N GLU A 144 -22.63 -1.02 10.76
CA GLU A 144 -23.67 -0.21 10.10
C GLU A 144 -23.22 0.35 8.74
N LEU A 145 -21.97 0.04 8.33
CA LEU A 145 -21.35 0.53 7.10
C LEU A 145 -21.32 -0.56 6.03
N SER A 146 -21.42 -0.15 4.75
CA SER A 146 -21.06 -1.03 3.63
C SER A 146 -19.56 -1.35 3.63
N GLY A 147 -19.14 -2.38 2.88
CA GLY A 147 -17.71 -2.73 2.72
C GLY A 147 -16.86 -1.56 2.25
N GLY A 148 -17.32 -0.86 1.21
CA GLY A 148 -16.63 0.33 0.69
C GLY A 148 -16.59 1.49 1.68
N MET A 149 -17.62 1.70 2.50
CA MET A 149 -17.61 2.70 3.57
C MET A 149 -16.58 2.34 4.66
N ARG A 150 -16.50 1.06 5.04
CA ARG A 150 -15.49 0.59 6.00
C ARG A 150 -14.08 0.83 5.48
N GLN A 151 -13.83 0.55 4.20
CA GLN A 151 -12.51 0.76 3.59
C GLN A 151 -12.12 2.23 3.55
N ARG A 152 -13.06 3.13 3.21
CA ARG A 152 -12.84 4.57 3.26
C ARG A 152 -12.51 5.07 4.67
N ALA A 153 -13.17 4.54 5.69
CA ALA A 153 -12.88 4.86 7.08
C ALA A 153 -11.49 4.34 7.52
N ALA A 154 -11.06 3.16 7.04
CA ALA A 154 -9.72 2.62 7.29
C ALA A 154 -8.62 3.49 6.66
N ILE A 155 -8.84 3.98 5.43
CA ILE A 155 -7.93 4.94 4.78
C ILE A 155 -7.85 6.24 5.59
N ALA A 156 -8.99 6.81 6.02
CA ALA A 156 -9.01 8.01 6.86
C ALA A 156 -8.27 7.79 8.20
N ARG A 157 -8.42 6.60 8.81
CA ARG A 157 -7.69 6.23 10.04
C ARG A 157 -6.19 6.21 9.85
N ALA A 158 -5.70 5.66 8.74
CA ALA A 158 -4.28 5.62 8.44
C ALA A 158 -3.71 7.03 8.20
N LEU A 159 -4.41 7.85 7.41
CA LEU A 159 -4.01 9.21 7.11
C LEU A 159 -4.04 10.15 8.32
N ALA A 160 -4.89 9.87 9.34
CA ALA A 160 -4.92 10.63 10.57
C ALA A 160 -3.60 10.58 11.35
N MET A 161 -2.83 9.50 11.18
CA MET A 161 -1.55 9.30 11.86
C MET A 161 -0.39 10.06 11.21
N GLN A 162 -0.56 10.58 10.00
CA GLN A 162 0.50 11.22 9.22
C GLN A 162 1.81 10.38 9.20
N PRO A 163 1.75 9.10 8.80
CA PRO A 163 2.91 8.23 8.84
C PRO A 163 3.98 8.68 7.84
N ARG A 164 5.25 8.36 8.13
CA ARG A 164 6.34 8.58 7.17
C ARG A 164 6.30 7.59 6.01
N VAL A 165 5.81 6.36 6.26
CA VAL A 165 5.60 5.32 5.25
C VAL A 165 4.17 4.81 5.33
N LEU A 166 3.46 4.86 4.21
CA LEU A 166 2.11 4.33 4.07
C LEU A 166 2.16 3.05 3.23
N LEU A 167 1.79 1.95 3.83
CA LEU A 167 1.73 0.63 3.23
C LEU A 167 0.27 0.28 2.94
N MET A 168 -0.05 -0.16 1.71
CA MET A 168 -1.43 -0.43 1.32
C MET A 168 -1.56 -1.75 0.59
N ASP A 169 -2.39 -2.65 1.11
CA ASP A 169 -2.67 -3.95 0.52
C ASP A 169 -4.05 -3.93 -0.16
N GLU A 170 -4.07 -3.78 -1.48
CA GLU A 170 -5.28 -3.71 -2.32
C GLU A 170 -6.40 -2.82 -1.74
N PRO A 171 -6.13 -1.57 -1.35
CA PRO A 171 -7.06 -0.76 -0.54
C PRO A 171 -8.34 -0.39 -1.26
N PHE A 172 -8.41 -0.58 -2.58
CA PHE A 172 -9.56 -0.19 -3.40
C PHE A 172 -10.36 -1.38 -3.94
N ALA A 173 -10.00 -2.63 -3.58
CA ALA A 173 -10.64 -3.84 -4.11
C ALA A 173 -12.15 -3.91 -3.83
N ALA A 174 -12.59 -3.40 -2.68
CA ALA A 174 -14.01 -3.41 -2.26
C ALA A 174 -14.84 -2.22 -2.75
N LEU A 175 -14.28 -1.36 -3.63
CA LEU A 175 -14.91 -0.11 -4.07
C LEU A 175 -15.47 -0.22 -5.50
N ASP A 176 -16.61 0.44 -5.72
CA ASP A 176 -17.10 0.69 -7.07
C ASP A 176 -16.19 1.67 -7.84
N VAL A 177 -16.30 1.66 -9.17
CA VAL A 177 -15.41 2.42 -10.08
C VAL A 177 -15.39 3.92 -9.77
N GLN A 178 -16.57 4.53 -9.50
CA GLN A 178 -16.63 5.98 -9.28
C GLN A 178 -16.05 6.38 -7.93
N THR A 179 -16.35 5.59 -6.89
CA THR A 179 -15.79 5.80 -5.55
C THR A 179 -14.28 5.58 -5.53
N ARG A 180 -13.81 4.56 -6.25
CA ARG A 180 -12.39 4.25 -6.41
C ARG A 180 -11.62 5.44 -7.01
N SER A 181 -12.07 5.98 -8.15
CA SER A 181 -11.43 7.13 -8.80
C SER A 181 -11.31 8.34 -7.86
N LYS A 182 -12.39 8.71 -7.16
CA LYS A 182 -12.37 9.83 -6.20
C LYS A 182 -11.41 9.60 -5.03
N LEU A 183 -11.30 8.36 -4.57
CA LEU A 183 -10.36 8.05 -3.47
C LEU A 183 -8.92 8.00 -3.92
N GLN A 184 -8.64 7.59 -5.15
CA GLN A 184 -7.32 7.67 -5.76
C GLN A 184 -6.87 9.13 -5.86
N ASP A 185 -7.74 10.04 -6.36
CA ASP A 185 -7.45 11.47 -6.40
C ASP A 185 -7.17 12.04 -5.01
N TYR A 186 -8.01 11.67 -4.02
CA TYR A 186 -7.82 12.10 -2.64
C TYR A 186 -6.51 11.55 -2.03
N LEU A 187 -6.19 10.27 -2.30
CA LEU A 187 -4.95 9.67 -1.84
C LEU A 187 -3.73 10.38 -2.44
N LEU A 188 -3.73 10.66 -3.74
CA LEU A 188 -2.66 11.38 -4.41
C LEU A 188 -2.47 12.79 -3.83
N GLN A 189 -3.56 13.50 -3.55
CA GLN A 189 -3.48 14.81 -2.90
C GLN A 189 -2.90 14.70 -1.49
N ALA A 190 -3.41 13.77 -0.67
CA ALA A 190 -2.91 13.55 0.69
C ALA A 190 -1.43 13.13 0.70
N TYR A 191 -1.00 12.29 -0.25
CA TYR A 191 0.38 11.91 -0.47
C TYR A 191 1.25 13.12 -0.80
N THR A 192 0.86 13.94 -1.78
CA THR A 192 1.58 15.14 -2.19
C THR A 192 1.74 16.12 -1.03
N ASP A 193 0.67 16.30 -0.24
CA ASP A 193 0.66 17.23 0.90
C ASP A 193 1.53 16.75 2.08
N SER A 194 1.63 15.43 2.28
CA SER A 194 2.33 14.84 3.45
C SER A 194 3.82 14.59 3.24
N GLY A 195 4.25 14.39 1.98
CA GLY A 195 5.62 13.95 1.66
C GLY A 195 5.94 12.52 2.15
N ALA A 196 4.93 11.73 2.54
CA ALA A 196 5.10 10.35 2.97
C ALA A 196 5.54 9.48 1.78
N SER A 197 6.30 8.42 2.03
CA SER A 197 6.57 7.39 1.04
C SER A 197 5.43 6.38 1.02
N VAL A 198 5.09 5.84 -0.15
CA VAL A 198 3.97 4.91 -0.30
C VAL A 198 4.45 3.61 -0.96
N VAL A 199 4.09 2.48 -0.37
CA VAL A 199 4.17 1.16 -1.02
C VAL A 199 2.76 0.62 -1.16
N PHE A 200 2.34 0.42 -2.39
CA PHE A 200 0.96 0.09 -2.75
C PHE A 200 0.92 -1.24 -3.49
N VAL A 201 0.16 -2.20 -3.00
CA VAL A 201 -0.06 -3.49 -3.66
C VAL A 201 -1.36 -3.42 -4.44
N THR A 202 -1.32 -3.83 -5.69
CA THR A 202 -2.50 -4.03 -6.53
C THR A 202 -2.25 -5.10 -7.59
N HIS A 203 -3.31 -5.61 -8.18
CA HIS A 203 -3.27 -6.43 -9.40
C HIS A 203 -3.90 -5.69 -10.60
N HIS A 204 -4.32 -4.42 -10.42
CA HIS A 204 -4.90 -3.58 -11.46
C HIS A 204 -3.82 -2.70 -12.11
N ILE A 205 -3.58 -2.90 -13.40
CA ILE A 205 -2.55 -2.16 -14.16
C ILE A 205 -2.87 -0.68 -14.22
N GLU A 206 -4.13 -0.31 -14.44
CA GLU A 206 -4.56 1.10 -14.52
C GLU A 206 -4.33 1.85 -13.20
N GLU A 207 -4.52 1.19 -12.05
CA GLU A 207 -4.19 1.77 -10.74
C GLU A 207 -2.69 1.98 -10.61
N ALA A 208 -1.89 0.99 -11.01
CA ALA A 208 -0.44 1.07 -10.96
C ALA A 208 0.07 2.23 -11.80
N VAL A 209 -0.33 2.31 -13.08
CA VAL A 209 0.08 3.42 -13.96
C VAL A 209 -0.49 4.75 -13.48
N GLY A 210 -1.70 4.78 -12.91
CA GLY A 210 -2.35 6.01 -12.41
C GLY A 210 -1.65 6.63 -11.19
N LEU A 211 -1.08 5.81 -10.30
CA LEU A 211 -0.61 6.24 -8.99
C LEU A 211 0.92 6.29 -8.86
N ALA A 212 1.64 5.31 -9.43
CA ALA A 212 3.05 5.07 -9.15
C ALA A 212 4.00 6.14 -9.70
N ASP A 213 5.11 6.37 -9.02
CA ASP A 213 6.33 6.93 -9.63
C ASP A 213 7.15 5.80 -10.26
N ARG A 214 7.06 4.60 -9.66
CA ARG A 214 7.74 3.39 -10.12
C ARG A 214 6.89 2.15 -9.83
N ILE A 215 6.81 1.24 -10.81
CA ILE A 215 6.07 -0.01 -10.69
C ILE A 215 7.07 -1.17 -10.63
N VAL A 216 6.98 -1.97 -9.57
CA VAL A 216 7.77 -3.18 -9.36
C VAL A 216 6.91 -4.38 -9.76
N VAL A 217 7.24 -5.03 -10.87
CA VAL A 217 6.53 -6.18 -11.41
C VAL A 217 7.09 -7.46 -10.81
N PHE A 218 6.22 -8.27 -10.23
CA PHE A 218 6.57 -9.55 -9.62
C PHE A 218 6.30 -10.72 -10.54
N THR A 219 7.16 -11.77 -10.45
CA THR A 219 6.90 -13.09 -11.03
C THR A 219 5.74 -13.78 -10.31
N ALA A 220 5.18 -14.84 -10.90
CA ALA A 220 4.39 -15.83 -10.18
C ALA A 220 5.19 -16.47 -9.03
N SER A 221 4.56 -17.34 -8.23
CA SER A 221 5.22 -17.99 -7.08
C SER A 221 6.43 -18.85 -7.52
N PRO A 222 7.58 -18.79 -6.81
CA PRO A 222 7.92 -17.84 -5.76
C PRO A 222 8.13 -16.42 -6.29
N GLY A 223 7.63 -15.42 -5.55
CA GLY A 223 7.73 -14.03 -5.95
C GLY A 223 9.18 -13.52 -5.99
N ARG A 224 9.55 -12.99 -7.15
CA ARG A 224 10.81 -12.27 -7.41
C ARG A 224 10.49 -10.98 -8.14
N ILE A 225 11.37 -10.01 -8.07
CA ILE A 225 11.23 -8.83 -8.95
C ILE A 225 11.60 -9.25 -10.37
N LYS A 226 10.63 -9.15 -11.29
CA LYS A 226 10.80 -9.42 -12.72
C LYS A 226 11.32 -8.19 -13.45
N SER A 227 10.74 -7.04 -13.15
CA SER A 227 11.10 -5.75 -13.78
C SER A 227 10.72 -4.59 -12.87
N ILE A 228 11.38 -3.47 -13.07
CA ILE A 228 11.04 -2.20 -12.44
C ILE A 228 10.80 -1.19 -13.56
N VAL A 229 9.58 -0.67 -13.65
CA VAL A 229 9.14 0.26 -14.70
C VAL A 229 8.95 1.66 -14.08
N PRO A 230 9.74 2.66 -14.48
CA PRO A 230 9.51 4.05 -14.07
C PRO A 230 8.27 4.60 -14.78
N VAL A 231 7.53 5.48 -14.11
CA VAL A 231 6.33 6.11 -14.66
C VAL A 231 6.52 7.62 -14.71
N ASP A 232 7.26 8.08 -15.71
CA ASP A 232 7.59 9.50 -15.92
C ASP A 232 6.43 10.26 -16.58
N LEU A 233 5.24 10.17 -15.97
CA LEU A 233 4.04 10.86 -16.43
C LEU A 233 3.64 11.95 -15.44
N PRO A 234 3.39 13.20 -15.93
CA PRO A 234 2.97 14.30 -15.05
C PRO A 234 1.62 14.00 -14.38
N ARG A 235 1.46 14.45 -13.14
CA ARG A 235 0.19 14.39 -12.41
C ARG A 235 -0.56 15.72 -12.53
N PRO A 236 -1.91 15.76 -12.73
CA PRO A 236 -2.80 14.59 -12.90
C PRO A 236 -2.58 13.89 -14.24
N ARG A 237 -2.62 12.56 -14.23
CA ARG A 237 -2.37 11.73 -15.41
C ARG A 237 -3.58 11.65 -16.33
N ASP A 238 -3.35 11.79 -17.65
CA ASP A 238 -4.37 11.50 -18.65
C ASP A 238 -4.48 9.99 -18.87
N LEU A 239 -5.44 9.36 -18.20
CA LEU A 239 -5.67 7.91 -18.24
C LEU A 239 -6.05 7.37 -19.64
N ARG A 240 -6.30 8.26 -20.61
CA ARG A 240 -6.63 7.91 -22.01
C ARG A 240 -5.52 8.32 -22.99
N GLY A 241 -4.52 9.03 -22.50
CA GLY A 241 -3.41 9.52 -23.31
C GLY A 241 -2.51 8.41 -23.86
N PRO A 242 -1.84 8.64 -24.99
CA PRO A 242 -0.97 7.65 -25.61
C PRO A 242 0.19 7.23 -24.72
N ALA A 243 0.75 8.15 -23.92
CA ALA A 243 1.85 7.84 -22.99
C ALA A 243 1.40 6.91 -21.85
N PHE A 244 0.20 7.11 -21.31
CA PHE A 244 -0.41 6.19 -20.33
C PHE A 244 -0.61 4.80 -20.93
N ASN A 245 -1.16 4.74 -22.14
CA ASN A 245 -1.40 3.48 -22.85
C ASN A 245 -0.09 2.74 -23.14
N ALA A 246 0.99 3.42 -23.50
CA ALA A 246 2.29 2.79 -23.73
C ALA A 246 2.81 2.06 -22.50
N VAL A 247 2.78 2.71 -21.31
CA VAL A 247 3.19 2.07 -20.04
C VAL A 247 2.26 0.92 -19.68
N ARG A 248 0.95 1.09 -19.86
CA ARG A 248 -0.03 0.02 -19.61
C ARG A 248 0.25 -1.21 -20.50
N ASP A 249 0.49 -1.01 -21.79
CA ASP A 249 0.72 -2.09 -22.75
C ASP A 249 2.05 -2.82 -22.46
N GLU A 250 3.10 -2.10 -22.03
CA GLU A 250 4.35 -2.70 -21.52
C GLU A 250 4.10 -3.60 -20.31
N LEU A 251 3.30 -3.15 -19.35
CA LEU A 251 2.98 -3.94 -18.17
C LEU A 251 2.14 -5.17 -18.50
N ILE A 252 1.22 -5.07 -19.47
CA ILE A 252 0.45 -6.23 -19.96
C ILE A 252 1.40 -7.30 -20.53
N GLU A 253 2.38 -6.91 -21.34
CA GLU A 253 3.35 -7.86 -21.88
C GLU A 253 4.22 -8.48 -20.78
N LEU A 254 4.69 -7.69 -19.82
CA LEU A 254 5.48 -8.19 -18.70
C LEU A 254 4.72 -9.19 -17.83
N LEU A 255 3.40 -9.03 -17.70
CA LEU A 255 2.57 -9.87 -16.82
C LEU A 255 2.00 -11.10 -17.54
N ARG A 256 1.96 -11.15 -18.87
CA ARG A 256 1.30 -12.20 -19.65
C ARG A 256 1.70 -13.60 -19.18
N ASP A 257 2.99 -13.91 -19.24
CA ASP A 257 3.50 -15.24 -18.87
C ASP A 257 3.31 -15.55 -17.37
N GLU A 258 3.33 -14.51 -16.52
CA GLU A 258 3.20 -14.68 -15.08
C GLU A 258 1.75 -14.98 -14.66
N VAL A 259 0.78 -14.38 -15.38
CA VAL A 259 -0.64 -14.67 -15.17
C VAL A 259 -0.96 -16.10 -15.61
N ASP A 260 -0.43 -16.53 -16.77
CA ASP A 260 -0.62 -17.89 -17.28
C ASP A 260 -0.02 -18.93 -16.31
N ARG A 261 1.19 -18.68 -15.79
CA ARG A 261 1.81 -19.56 -14.78
C ARG A 261 1.00 -19.62 -13.48
N ALA A 262 0.57 -18.48 -12.96
CA ALA A 262 -0.23 -18.44 -11.74
C ALA A 262 -1.55 -19.21 -11.89
N PHE A 263 -2.19 -19.13 -13.08
CA PHE A 263 -3.40 -19.86 -13.38
C PHE A 263 -3.17 -21.38 -13.36
N LEU A 264 -2.10 -21.86 -14.02
CA LEU A 264 -1.74 -23.28 -14.03
C LEU A 264 -1.36 -23.84 -12.64
N GLU A 265 -0.77 -23.01 -11.77
CA GLU A 265 -0.46 -23.40 -10.39
C GLU A 265 -1.72 -23.57 -9.54
N GLN A 266 -2.72 -22.70 -9.72
CA GLN A 266 -4.01 -22.81 -9.01
C GLN A 266 -4.82 -24.05 -9.40
N GLU A 267 -4.69 -24.54 -10.62
CA GLU A 267 -5.36 -25.78 -11.06
C GLU A 267 -4.71 -27.06 -10.51
N ARG A 268 -3.47 -26.98 -10.03
CA ARG A 268 -2.68 -28.14 -9.52
C ARG A 268 -2.72 -28.30 -8.00
N GLY A 269 -3.23 -27.31 -7.26
CA GLY A 269 -3.29 -27.31 -5.78
C GLY A 269 -4.68 -27.54 -5.26
#